data_24c011339cfdf124eee3520b80b1a98d
#
_entry.id   24c011339cfdf124eee3520b80b1a98d
#
_cell.length_a   1.000
_cell.length_b   1.000
_cell.length_c   1.000
_cell.angle_alpha   90.00
_cell.angle_beta   90.00
_cell.angle_gamma   90.00
#
_symmetry.space_group_name_H-M   'P 1'
#
loop_
_entity.id
_entity.type
_entity.pdbx_description
1 polymer ?
#
loop_
_entity_poly.entity_id
_entity_poly.type
_entity_poly.pdbx_seq_one_letter_code
_entity_poly.pdbx_strand_id
1 'polypeptide(L)' 'MASLDDLRAQIDSIDSAIVDLLARRLQVCTEVAEIKAGTGADIIQPARVRSVLASRRQWAIDKGVDADFAEQIFRT' A
#
# COMPACT_ATOMS: atom_id res chain seq x y z
N MET A 1 31.88 2.81 6.92
CA MET A 1 30.67 3.44 7.44
C MET A 1 30.02 4.28 6.33
N ALA A 2 28.72 4.16 6.14
CA ALA A 2 28.04 4.92 5.09
C ALA A 2 28.01 6.42 5.42
N SER A 3 28.25 7.27 4.42
CA SER A 3 28.15 8.71 4.58
C SER A 3 26.68 9.14 4.60
N LEU A 4 26.42 10.39 5.01
CA LEU A 4 25.08 10.95 4.97
C LEU A 4 24.52 10.96 3.53
N ASP A 5 25.36 11.27 2.54
CA ASP A 5 24.95 11.26 1.14
C ASP A 5 24.59 9.85 0.67
N ASP A 6 25.33 8.83 1.11
CA ASP A 6 25.01 7.43 0.79
C ASP A 6 23.65 7.02 1.38
N LEU A 7 23.39 7.42 2.61
CA LEU A 7 22.12 7.12 3.27
C LEU A 7 20.94 7.83 2.60
N ARG A 8 21.13 9.08 2.20
CA ARG A 8 20.11 9.83 1.46
C ARG A 8 19.83 9.19 0.09
N ALA A 9 20.87 8.72 -0.61
CA ALA A 9 20.68 7.99 -1.86
C ALA A 9 19.90 6.70 -1.65
N GLN A 10 20.11 6.00 -0.55
CA GLN A 10 19.32 4.82 -0.20
C GLN A 10 17.86 5.19 0.05
N ILE A 11 17.58 6.28 0.75
CA ILE A 11 16.21 6.76 0.98
C ILE A 11 15.54 7.11 -0.34
N ASP A 12 16.23 7.81 -1.24
CA ASP A 12 15.69 8.15 -2.56
C ASP A 12 15.31 6.90 -3.35
N SER A 13 16.16 5.87 -3.31
CA SER A 13 15.91 4.60 -3.99
C SER A 13 14.69 3.89 -3.40
N ILE A 14 14.58 3.87 -2.07
CA ILE A 14 13.43 3.28 -1.38
C ILE A 14 12.15 4.02 -1.74
N ASP A 15 12.18 5.34 -1.72
CA ASP A 15 11.01 6.17 -2.02
C ASP A 15 10.55 5.96 -3.47
N SER A 16 11.49 5.87 -4.40
CA SER A 16 11.18 5.57 -5.81
C SER A 16 10.50 4.20 -5.95
N ALA A 17 10.98 3.20 -5.23
CA ALA A 17 10.38 1.87 -5.22
C ALA A 17 8.95 1.90 -4.63
N ILE A 18 8.72 2.70 -3.59
CA ILE A 18 7.39 2.87 -3.01
C ILE A 18 6.43 3.46 -4.05
N VAL A 19 6.85 4.50 -4.77
CA VAL A 19 6.02 5.14 -5.81
C VAL A 19 5.68 4.14 -6.92
N ASP A 20 6.66 3.35 -7.36
CA ASP A 20 6.44 2.31 -8.38
C ASP A 20 5.42 1.28 -7.91
N LEU A 21 5.51 0.84 -6.64
CA LEU A 21 4.58 -0.13 -6.08
C LEU A 21 3.17 0.45 -5.92
N LEU A 22 3.06 1.72 -5.54
CA LEU A 22 1.76 2.39 -5.45
C LEU A 22 1.11 2.50 -6.84
N ALA A 23 1.90 2.79 -7.87
CA ALA A 23 1.39 2.84 -9.25
C ALA A 23 0.86 1.46 -9.70
N ARG A 24 1.59 0.38 -9.40
CA ARG A 24 1.15 -0.98 -9.70
C ARG A 24 -0.13 -1.34 -8.95
N ARG A 25 -0.20 -0.98 -7.67
CA ARG A 25 -1.37 -1.23 -6.85
C ARG A 25 -2.60 -0.52 -7.42
N LEU A 26 -2.44 0.74 -7.81
CA LEU A 26 -3.53 1.51 -8.42
C LEU A 26 -4.03 0.85 -9.71
N GLN A 27 -3.11 0.39 -10.56
CA GLN A 27 -3.44 -0.30 -11.81
C GLN A 27 -4.25 -1.58 -11.54
N VAL A 28 -3.80 -2.41 -10.59
CA VAL A 28 -4.52 -3.65 -10.23
C VAL A 28 -5.87 -3.34 -9.62
N CYS A 29 -5.98 -2.32 -8.77
CA CYS A 29 -7.27 -1.90 -8.22
C CYS A 29 -8.25 -1.44 -9.31
N THR A 30 -7.75 -0.76 -10.34
CA THR A 30 -8.56 -0.37 -11.49
C THR A 30 -9.08 -1.60 -12.23
N GLU A 31 -8.26 -2.62 -12.43
CA GLU A 31 -8.68 -3.88 -13.06
C GLU A 31 -9.75 -4.59 -12.23
N VAL A 32 -9.60 -4.61 -10.91
CA VAL A 32 -10.62 -5.17 -10.00
C VAL A 32 -11.94 -4.42 -10.14
N ALA A 33 -11.89 -3.09 -10.18
CA ALA A 33 -13.10 -2.27 -10.34
C ALA A 33 -13.80 -2.54 -11.69
N GLU A 34 -13.04 -2.74 -12.76
CA GLU A 34 -13.59 -3.09 -14.07
C GLU A 34 -14.31 -4.44 -14.05
N ILE A 35 -13.72 -5.44 -13.40
CA ILE A 35 -14.35 -6.77 -13.28
C ILE A 35 -15.65 -6.66 -12.48
N LYS A 36 -15.64 -5.97 -11.35
CA LYS A 36 -16.83 -5.82 -10.50
C LYS A 36 -17.94 -5.03 -11.20
N ALA A 37 -17.58 -4.00 -11.94
CA ALA A 37 -18.55 -3.25 -12.74
C ALA A 37 -19.22 -4.14 -13.79
N GLY A 38 -18.47 -5.05 -14.43
CA GLY A 38 -18.99 -5.99 -15.41
C GLY A 38 -19.90 -7.05 -14.81
N THR A 39 -19.78 -7.36 -13.52
CA THR A 39 -20.61 -8.36 -12.83
C THR A 39 -21.77 -7.76 -12.03
N GLY A 40 -21.82 -6.43 -11.94
CA GLY A 40 -22.81 -5.73 -11.09
C GLY A 40 -22.54 -5.82 -9.59
N ALA A 41 -21.38 -6.33 -9.18
CA ALA A 41 -21.00 -6.39 -7.78
C ALA A 41 -20.55 -5.01 -7.27
N ASP A 42 -20.70 -4.79 -5.96
CA ASP A 42 -20.22 -3.55 -5.34
C ASP A 42 -18.69 -3.46 -5.45
N ILE A 43 -18.20 -2.29 -5.87
CA ILE A 43 -16.76 -2.02 -5.97
C ILE A 43 -16.15 -1.94 -4.57
N ILE A 44 -16.85 -1.28 -3.63
CA ILE A 44 -16.42 -1.16 -2.25
C ILE A 44 -17.16 -2.20 -1.41
N GLN A 45 -16.41 -3.12 -0.80
CA GLN A 45 -16.94 -4.15 0.08
C GLN A 45 -16.39 -3.91 1.49
N PRO A 46 -17.23 -3.45 2.46
CA PRO A 46 -16.76 -3.09 3.80
C PRO A 46 -15.96 -4.19 4.50
N ALA A 47 -16.38 -5.44 4.36
CA ALA A 47 -15.67 -6.57 4.97
C ALA A 47 -14.25 -6.71 4.40
N ARG A 48 -14.08 -6.51 3.08
CA ARG A 48 -12.77 -6.55 2.44
C ARG A 48 -11.89 -5.40 2.91
N VAL A 49 -12.45 -4.19 3.02
CA VAL A 49 -11.71 -3.01 3.51
C VAL A 49 -11.19 -3.28 4.92
N ARG A 50 -12.05 -3.77 5.82
CA ARG A 50 -11.63 -4.10 7.19
C ARG A 50 -10.51 -5.14 7.22
N SER A 51 -10.66 -6.20 6.42
CA SER A 51 -9.65 -7.26 6.32
C SER A 51 -8.31 -6.74 5.82
N VAL A 52 -8.32 -5.90 4.79
CA VAL A 52 -7.11 -5.28 4.24
C VAL A 52 -6.43 -4.43 5.30
N LEU A 53 -7.15 -3.53 5.94
CA LEU A 53 -6.56 -2.65 6.95
C LEU A 53 -5.99 -3.44 8.13
N ALA A 54 -6.71 -4.45 8.61
CA ALA A 54 -6.25 -5.28 9.73
C ALA A 54 -4.95 -6.01 9.37
N SER A 55 -4.87 -6.61 8.19
CA SER A 55 -3.66 -7.33 7.76
C SER A 55 -2.46 -6.40 7.59
N ARG A 56 -2.66 -5.21 6.99
CA ARG A 56 -1.56 -4.26 6.77
C ARG A 56 -1.07 -3.67 8.09
N ARG A 57 -1.96 -3.43 9.04
CA ARG A 57 -1.56 -3.02 10.40
C ARG A 57 -0.66 -4.08 11.03
N GLN A 58 -1.01 -5.35 10.93
CA GLN A 58 -0.21 -6.43 11.49
C GLN A 58 1.16 -6.53 10.80
N TRP A 59 1.20 -6.43 9.48
CA TRP A 59 2.47 -6.42 8.74
C TRP A 59 3.37 -5.26 9.18
N ALA A 60 2.78 -4.09 9.40
CA ALA A 60 3.52 -2.93 9.88
C ALA A 60 4.14 -3.21 11.25
N ILE A 61 3.36 -3.73 12.19
CA ILE A 61 3.84 -4.09 13.54
C ILE A 61 5.00 -5.08 13.43
N ASP A 62 4.87 -6.11 12.61
CA ASP A 62 5.90 -7.13 12.42
C ASP A 62 7.21 -6.56 11.87
N LYS A 63 7.13 -5.46 11.12
CA LYS A 63 8.27 -4.79 10.49
C LYS A 63 8.76 -3.55 11.26
N GLY A 64 8.17 -3.25 12.39
CA GLY A 64 8.55 -2.08 13.18
C GLY A 64 8.07 -0.75 12.61
N VAL A 65 7.01 -0.77 11.81
CA VAL A 65 6.37 0.42 11.24
C VAL A 65 5.13 0.75 12.05
N ASP A 66 4.87 2.04 12.27
CA ASP A 66 3.68 2.48 12.98
C ASP A 66 2.41 2.01 12.26
N ALA A 67 1.53 1.31 12.99
CA ALA A 67 0.33 0.71 12.42
C ALA A 67 -0.66 1.77 11.91
N ASP A 68 -0.82 2.88 12.61
CA ASP A 68 -1.73 3.95 12.20
C ASP A 68 -1.24 4.63 10.91
N PHE A 69 0.05 4.84 10.80
CA PHE A 69 0.66 5.38 9.59
C PHE A 69 0.43 4.44 8.38
N ALA A 70 0.69 3.14 8.57
CA ALA A 70 0.47 2.15 7.52
C ALA A 70 -1.00 2.11 7.10
N GLU A 71 -1.93 2.14 8.06
CA GLU A 71 -3.36 2.16 7.76
C GLU A 71 -3.75 3.34 6.88
N GLN A 72 -3.22 4.53 7.17
CA GLN A 72 -3.50 5.73 6.37
C GLN A 72 -3.07 5.54 4.91
N ILE A 73 -1.93 4.91 4.68
CA ILE A 73 -1.45 4.62 3.32
C ILE A 73 -2.44 3.73 2.57
N PHE A 74 -2.98 2.71 3.22
CA PHE A 74 -3.84 1.72 2.57
C PHE A 74 -5.32 2.09 2.56
N ARG A 75 -5.71 3.19 3.19
CA ARG A 75 -7.07 3.71 3.08
C ARG A 75 -7.39 4.37 1.75
N THR A 76 -6.35 4.78 1.03
CA THR A 76 -6.51 5.50 -0.25
C THR A 76 -6.64 4.54 -1.48
#